data_7ae9bc40c3cafde8c0a84b474f6c8c08
#
_entry.id   7ae9bc40c3cafde8c0a84b474f6c8c08
#
_cell.length_a   1.000
_cell.length_b   1.000
_cell.length_c   1.000
_cell.angle_alpha   90.00
_cell.angle_beta   90.00
_cell.angle_gamma   90.00
#
_symmetry.space_group_name_H-M   'P 1'
#
loop_
_entity.id
_entity.type
_entity.pdbx_description
1 polymer ?
#
loop_
_entity_poly.entity_id
_entity_poly.type
_entity_poly.pdbx_seq_one_letter_code
_entity_poly.pdbx_strand_id
1 'polypeptide(L)'
;MAEAFTGGVKPGGLTSNTEIRILLCYLIKTAGPVTRDAMQGALLQEELVNYFEFADALCELENQGLATQTPAGYIITPKGAIVADTLSDDLPRSVRESAILAVIRIQSWVHKAAQNHATIQKVGGEYQVTCVIQDENQDTDAFRLQLTMPDALTANLVRNQFIARGSEIYAGLLTALTRPLTDAERPPEGAL
;
A
#
# COMPACT_ATOMS: atom_id res chain seq x y z
N MET A 1 27.77 22.07 12.52
CA MET A 1 26.61 21.42 11.87
C MET A 1 27.04 19.99 11.61
N ALA A 2 26.34 19.00 12.19
CA ALA A 2 26.62 17.61 11.87
C ALA A 2 26.23 17.37 10.40
N GLU A 3 27.12 16.82 9.60
CA GLU A 3 26.78 16.37 8.25
C GLU A 3 25.73 15.26 8.37
N ALA A 4 24.61 15.41 7.66
CA ALA A 4 23.58 14.41 7.61
C ALA A 4 24.13 13.12 6.97
N PHE A 5 23.79 11.96 7.55
CA PHE A 5 24.18 10.67 7.00
C PHE A 5 23.45 10.43 5.68
N THR A 6 24.17 10.49 4.56
CA THR A 6 23.61 10.41 3.19
C THR A 6 23.51 8.98 2.65
N GLY A 7 23.89 7.95 3.43
CA GLY A 7 23.82 6.57 2.99
C GLY A 7 22.40 6.14 2.65
N GLY A 8 22.17 5.66 1.42
CA GLY A 8 20.86 5.20 0.94
C GLY A 8 19.95 6.30 0.38
N VAL A 9 20.48 7.52 0.16
CA VAL A 9 19.74 8.61 -0.48
C VAL A 9 20.26 8.80 -1.92
N LYS A 10 19.36 8.81 -2.90
CA LYS A 10 19.74 9.05 -4.32
C LYS A 10 20.10 10.51 -4.56
N PRO A 11 20.85 10.82 -5.63
CA PRO A 11 21.09 12.21 -6.03
C PRO A 11 19.78 12.97 -6.20
N GLY A 12 19.67 14.12 -5.50
CA GLY A 12 18.45 14.92 -5.47
C GLY A 12 17.43 14.53 -4.36
N GLY A 13 17.73 13.52 -3.55
CA GLY A 13 16.98 13.24 -2.31
C GLY A 13 17.34 14.23 -1.20
N LEU A 14 16.59 14.18 -0.09
CA LEU A 14 16.72 15.12 1.01
C LEU A 14 17.70 14.59 2.06
N THR A 15 18.59 15.46 2.50
CA THR A 15 19.59 15.18 3.54
C THR A 15 19.50 16.16 4.72
N SER A 16 18.71 17.21 4.59
CA SER A 16 18.46 18.19 5.64
C SER A 16 17.25 17.76 6.49
N ASN A 17 17.45 17.64 7.80
CA ASN A 17 16.35 17.34 8.74
C ASN A 17 15.17 18.32 8.59
N THR A 18 15.46 19.60 8.33
CA THR A 18 14.41 20.62 8.11
C THR A 18 13.59 20.33 6.85
N GLU A 19 14.23 20.01 5.74
CA GLU A 19 13.53 19.66 4.49
C GLU A 19 12.71 18.38 4.64
N ILE A 20 13.24 17.37 5.34
CA ILE A 20 12.53 16.13 5.61
C ILE A 20 11.29 16.39 6.45
N ARG A 21 11.36 17.24 7.50
CA ARG A 21 10.19 17.64 8.29
C ARG A 21 9.13 18.37 7.45
N ILE A 22 9.54 19.27 6.58
CA ILE A 22 8.63 19.96 5.65
C ILE A 22 7.95 18.92 4.72
N LEU A 23 8.70 17.97 4.18
CA LEU A 23 8.16 16.90 3.35
C LEU A 23 7.15 16.05 4.12
N LEU A 24 7.45 15.66 5.35
CA LEU A 24 6.53 14.88 6.20
C LEU A 24 5.25 15.67 6.50
N CYS A 25 5.34 16.96 6.84
CA CYS A 25 4.16 17.82 7.00
C CYS A 25 3.30 17.85 5.72
N TYR A 26 3.93 18.00 4.57
CA TYR A 26 3.26 18.00 3.27
C TYR A 26 2.55 16.66 2.99
N LEU A 27 3.22 15.52 3.23
CA LEU A 27 2.64 14.19 3.01
C LEU A 27 1.46 13.92 3.93
N ILE A 28 1.60 14.21 5.23
CA ILE A 28 0.54 14.00 6.21
C ILE A 28 -0.66 14.90 5.92
N LYS A 29 -0.42 16.15 5.49
CA LYS A 29 -1.49 17.06 5.10
C LYS A 29 -2.24 16.59 3.87
N THR A 30 -1.52 16.10 2.85
CA THR A 30 -2.08 15.78 1.53
C THR A 30 -2.75 14.41 1.49
N ALA A 31 -2.17 13.40 2.15
CA ALA A 31 -2.60 12.01 2.10
C ALA A 31 -3.08 11.45 3.46
N GLY A 32 -3.09 12.27 4.53
CA GLY A 32 -3.43 11.79 5.86
C GLY A 32 -4.89 11.36 6.03
N PRO A 33 -5.15 10.47 6.99
CA PRO A 33 -4.19 9.89 7.92
C PRO A 33 -3.19 8.94 7.24
N VAL A 34 -1.89 9.01 7.61
CA VAL A 34 -0.82 8.17 7.02
C VAL A 34 -0.09 7.42 8.12
N THR A 35 0.05 6.11 7.97
CA THR A 35 0.80 5.31 8.95
C THR A 35 2.30 5.57 8.83
N ARG A 36 3.03 5.35 9.95
CA ARG A 36 4.51 5.42 9.95
C ARG A 36 5.09 4.51 8.87
N ASP A 37 4.60 3.26 8.80
CA ASP A 37 5.12 2.27 7.86
C ASP A 37 4.89 2.66 6.40
N ALA A 38 3.75 3.30 6.09
CA ALA A 38 3.47 3.79 4.75
C ALA A 38 4.41 4.94 4.35
N MET A 39 4.65 5.90 5.25
CA MET A 39 5.60 6.99 5.01
C MET A 39 7.03 6.47 4.88
N GLN A 40 7.46 5.62 5.82
CA GLN A 40 8.78 5.01 5.82
C GLN A 40 9.00 4.20 4.54
N GLY A 41 8.08 3.28 4.21
CA GLY A 41 8.17 2.46 3.01
C GLY A 41 8.24 3.29 1.74
N ALA A 42 7.41 4.34 1.61
CA ALA A 42 7.41 5.23 0.46
C ALA A 42 8.75 5.97 0.30
N LEU A 43 9.22 6.60 1.36
CA LEU A 43 10.40 7.46 1.29
C LEU A 43 11.71 6.69 1.13
N LEU A 44 11.81 5.48 1.76
CA LEU A 44 12.98 4.62 1.63
C LEU A 44 13.02 3.89 0.28
N GLN A 45 11.88 3.39 -0.24
CA GLN A 45 11.83 2.73 -1.55
C GLN A 45 12.16 3.68 -2.70
N GLU A 46 11.79 4.95 -2.58
CA GLU A 46 12.13 5.98 -3.54
C GLU A 46 13.53 6.58 -3.28
N GLU A 47 14.27 6.08 -2.27
CA GLU A 47 15.60 6.58 -1.89
C GLU A 47 15.64 8.10 -1.66
N LEU A 48 14.52 8.68 -1.20
CA LEU A 48 14.39 10.12 -0.98
C LEU A 48 15.01 10.58 0.34
N VAL A 49 14.98 9.71 1.35
CA VAL A 49 15.56 9.94 2.69
C VAL A 49 16.17 8.64 3.22
N ASN A 50 17.09 8.71 4.19
CA ASN A 50 17.51 7.53 4.91
C ASN A 50 16.64 7.27 6.14
N TYR A 51 16.74 6.06 6.69
CA TYR A 51 15.91 5.63 7.81
C TYR A 51 16.12 6.48 9.09
N PHE A 52 17.36 6.85 9.40
CA PHE A 52 17.67 7.54 10.64
C PHE A 52 17.13 8.97 10.62
N GLU A 53 17.36 9.69 9.52
CA GLU A 53 16.85 11.05 9.33
C GLU A 53 15.32 11.08 9.28
N PHE A 54 14.69 10.07 8.67
CA PHE A 54 13.23 9.92 8.69
C PHE A 54 12.71 9.75 10.12
N ALA A 55 13.32 8.83 10.90
CA ALA A 55 12.85 8.53 12.25
C ALA A 55 13.02 9.74 13.19
N ASP A 56 14.14 10.46 13.08
CA ASP A 56 14.43 11.67 13.85
C ASP A 56 13.45 12.79 13.47
N ALA A 57 13.29 13.05 12.18
CA ALA A 57 12.37 14.08 11.70
C ALA A 57 10.92 13.83 12.14
N LEU A 58 10.46 12.57 12.10
CA LEU A 58 9.10 12.22 12.53
C LEU A 58 8.92 12.42 14.04
N CYS A 59 9.91 12.03 14.86
CA CYS A 59 9.91 12.30 16.30
C CYS A 59 9.86 13.80 16.60
N GLU A 60 10.64 14.60 15.87
CA GLU A 60 10.62 16.06 16.04
C GLU A 60 9.28 16.69 15.61
N LEU A 61 8.61 16.16 14.58
CA LEU A 61 7.27 16.61 14.21
C LEU A 61 6.28 16.47 15.37
N GLU A 62 6.30 15.32 16.04
CA GLU A 62 5.45 15.07 17.21
C GLU A 62 5.78 16.02 18.36
N ASN A 63 7.07 16.13 18.70
CA ASN A 63 7.54 16.98 19.81
C ASN A 63 7.20 18.47 19.58
N GLN A 64 7.22 18.92 18.33
CA GLN A 64 6.87 20.29 17.97
C GLN A 64 5.36 20.50 17.80
N GLY A 65 4.55 19.45 17.93
CA GLY A 65 3.11 19.48 17.75
C GLY A 65 2.68 19.82 16.33
N LEU A 66 3.46 19.41 15.31
CA LEU A 66 3.14 19.61 13.89
C LEU A 66 2.26 18.49 13.35
N ALA A 67 2.40 17.27 13.89
CA ALA A 67 1.56 16.12 13.59
C ALA A 67 1.18 15.40 14.90
N THR A 68 0.09 14.63 14.86
CA THR A 68 -0.39 13.83 15.98
C THR A 68 -0.64 12.40 15.50
N GLN A 69 -0.15 11.42 16.26
CA GLN A 69 -0.41 10.01 16.01
C GLN A 69 -1.82 9.63 16.49
N THR A 70 -2.56 8.90 15.65
CA THR A 70 -3.87 8.32 15.94
C THR A 70 -3.85 6.83 15.61
N PRO A 71 -4.88 6.04 16.00
CA PRO A 71 -4.97 4.64 15.59
C PRO A 71 -5.01 4.42 14.06
N ALA A 72 -5.49 5.41 13.30
CA ALA A 72 -5.52 5.37 11.83
C ALA A 72 -4.20 5.83 11.17
N GLY A 73 -3.26 6.39 11.93
CA GLY A 73 -2.01 6.95 11.45
C GLY A 73 -1.81 8.39 11.90
N TYR A 74 -0.85 9.05 11.30
CA TYR A 74 -0.53 10.46 11.57
C TYR A 74 -1.54 11.39 10.89
N ILE A 75 -2.00 12.39 11.63
CA ILE A 75 -2.80 13.51 11.13
C ILE A 75 -2.04 14.82 11.34
N ILE A 76 -2.19 15.74 10.38
CA ILE A 76 -1.57 17.05 10.48
C ILE A 76 -2.32 17.93 11.50
N THR A 77 -1.59 18.70 12.31
CA THR A 77 -2.18 19.71 13.17
C THR A 77 -2.37 21.03 12.41
N PRO A 78 -3.17 21.98 12.91
CA PRO A 78 -3.25 23.32 12.31
C PRO A 78 -1.89 24.01 12.16
N LYS A 79 -1.00 23.83 13.13
CA LYS A 79 0.37 24.36 13.10
C LYS A 79 1.20 23.69 11.97
N GLY A 80 1.12 22.37 11.86
CA GLY A 80 1.82 21.62 10.80
C GLY A 80 1.27 21.94 9.41
N ALA A 81 -0.04 22.17 9.28
CA ALA A 81 -0.66 22.59 8.03
C ALA A 81 -0.10 23.93 7.52
N ILE A 82 0.10 24.89 8.42
CA ILE A 82 0.73 26.18 8.08
C ILE A 82 2.16 25.96 7.56
N VAL A 83 2.94 25.09 8.23
CA VAL A 83 4.30 24.75 7.77
C VAL A 83 4.27 24.15 6.38
N ALA A 84 3.37 23.18 6.13
CA ALA A 84 3.22 22.56 4.82
C ALA A 84 2.85 23.60 3.75
N ASP A 85 1.89 24.48 4.02
CA ASP A 85 1.43 25.49 3.05
C ASP A 85 2.50 26.53 2.72
N THR A 86 3.31 26.90 3.73
CA THR A 86 4.27 27.99 3.56
C THR A 86 5.59 27.51 2.95
N LEU A 87 6.03 26.30 3.31
CA LEU A 87 7.40 25.86 3.05
C LEU A 87 7.49 24.68 2.04
N SER A 88 6.38 24.02 1.68
CA SER A 88 6.48 22.87 0.77
C SER A 88 6.97 23.26 -0.62
N ASP A 89 6.78 24.49 -1.06
CA ASP A 89 7.26 24.96 -2.37
C ASP A 89 8.78 25.19 -2.41
N ASP A 90 9.44 25.27 -1.25
CA ASP A 90 10.90 25.31 -1.16
C ASP A 90 11.54 23.95 -1.47
N LEU A 91 10.74 22.84 -1.40
CA LEU A 91 11.20 21.51 -1.77
C LEU A 91 11.13 21.31 -3.31
N PRO A 92 12.09 20.56 -3.89
CA PRO A 92 12.02 20.21 -5.29
C PRO A 92 10.69 19.53 -5.63
N ARG A 93 10.03 19.98 -6.69
CA ARG A 93 8.73 19.43 -7.13
C ARG A 93 8.80 17.92 -7.38
N SER A 94 9.90 17.45 -7.98
CA SER A 94 10.11 16.01 -8.23
C SER A 94 10.10 15.17 -6.94
N VAL A 95 10.69 15.69 -5.86
CA VAL A 95 10.70 15.01 -4.55
C VAL A 95 9.28 14.93 -3.98
N ARG A 96 8.53 16.04 -4.01
CA ARG A 96 7.14 16.08 -3.52
C ARG A 96 6.23 15.12 -4.30
N GLU A 97 6.34 15.13 -5.64
CA GLU A 97 5.54 14.27 -6.50
C GLU A 97 5.89 12.79 -6.32
N SER A 98 7.18 12.42 -6.29
CA SER A 98 7.60 11.04 -6.03
C SER A 98 7.12 10.55 -4.66
N ALA A 99 7.29 11.36 -3.62
CA ALA A 99 6.92 11.00 -2.27
C ALA A 99 5.40 10.79 -2.11
N ILE A 100 4.56 11.71 -2.63
CA ILE A 100 3.11 11.60 -2.51
C ILE A 100 2.56 10.42 -3.31
N LEU A 101 3.06 10.19 -4.53
CA LEU A 101 2.63 9.05 -5.34
C LEU A 101 3.02 7.72 -4.69
N ALA A 102 4.20 7.63 -4.08
CA ALA A 102 4.64 6.43 -3.36
C ALA A 102 3.77 6.15 -2.12
N VAL A 103 3.44 7.19 -1.33
CA VAL A 103 2.55 7.06 -0.17
C VAL A 103 1.16 6.58 -0.60
N ILE A 104 0.55 7.23 -1.61
CA ILE A 104 -0.77 6.84 -2.11
C ILE A 104 -0.76 5.40 -2.64
N ARG A 105 0.31 4.98 -3.34
CA ARG A 105 0.47 3.61 -3.82
C ARG A 105 0.47 2.60 -2.68
N ILE A 106 1.24 2.86 -1.60
CA ILE A 106 1.31 1.96 -0.44
C ILE A 106 -0.03 1.93 0.30
N GLN A 107 -0.67 3.07 0.55
CA GLN A 107 -1.98 3.13 1.20
C GLN A 107 -3.05 2.39 0.39
N SER A 108 -3.08 2.59 -0.93
CA SER A 108 -4.00 1.87 -1.82
C SER A 108 -3.77 0.36 -1.78
N TRP A 109 -2.50 -0.08 -1.73
CA TRP A 109 -2.17 -1.50 -1.59
C TRP A 109 -2.64 -2.06 -0.26
N VAL A 110 -2.39 -1.37 0.86
CA VAL A 110 -2.82 -1.79 2.20
C VAL A 110 -4.33 -1.89 2.28
N HIS A 111 -5.06 -0.92 1.71
CA HIS A 111 -6.53 -0.96 1.65
C HIS A 111 -7.03 -2.15 0.85
N LYS A 112 -6.47 -2.39 -0.34
CA LYS A 112 -6.83 -3.58 -1.15
C LYS A 112 -6.49 -4.89 -0.45
N ALA A 113 -5.36 -4.97 0.25
CA ALA A 113 -4.97 -6.15 1.00
C ALA A 113 -5.87 -6.42 2.21
N ALA A 114 -6.50 -5.38 2.76
CA ALA A 114 -7.51 -5.53 3.81
C ALA A 114 -8.83 -6.09 3.28
N GLN A 115 -9.20 -5.79 2.04
CA GLN A 115 -10.40 -6.31 1.39
C GLN A 115 -10.18 -7.67 0.74
N ASN A 116 -9.06 -7.83 0.03
CA ASN A 116 -8.73 -9.02 -0.76
C ASN A 116 -7.62 -9.81 -0.05
N HIS A 117 -7.99 -10.78 0.77
CA HIS A 117 -7.02 -11.62 1.47
C HIS A 117 -6.50 -12.74 0.58
N ALA A 118 -5.18 -12.98 0.60
CA ALA A 118 -4.62 -14.16 -0.04
C ALA A 118 -3.46 -14.71 0.80
N THR A 119 -3.53 -16.00 1.13
CA THR A 119 -2.54 -16.73 1.92
C THR A 119 -1.90 -17.84 1.09
N ILE A 120 -0.65 -18.18 1.42
CA ILE A 120 0.09 -19.27 0.77
C ILE A 120 0.48 -20.26 1.85
N GLN A 121 0.18 -21.56 1.60
CA GLN A 121 0.63 -22.68 2.42
C GLN A 121 1.39 -23.68 1.56
N LYS A 122 2.49 -24.21 2.07
CA LYS A 122 3.22 -25.30 1.43
C LYS A 122 2.60 -26.63 1.89
N VAL A 123 2.10 -27.43 0.93
CA VAL A 123 1.45 -28.71 1.17
C VAL A 123 2.04 -29.76 0.23
N GLY A 124 2.67 -30.81 0.76
CA GLY A 124 3.14 -31.95 -0.02
C GLY A 124 4.16 -31.62 -1.13
N GLY A 125 4.87 -30.50 -1.03
CA GLY A 125 5.83 -30.05 -2.05
C GLY A 125 5.28 -29.00 -3.02
N GLU A 126 3.99 -28.78 -3.05
CA GLU A 126 3.29 -27.75 -3.82
C GLU A 126 2.89 -26.58 -2.93
N TYR A 127 2.42 -25.49 -3.53
CA TYR A 127 1.99 -24.28 -2.85
C TYR A 127 0.50 -24.06 -3.07
N GLN A 128 -0.26 -24.08 -2.00
CA GLN A 128 -1.69 -23.81 -2.01
C GLN A 128 -1.92 -22.32 -1.72
N VAL A 129 -2.57 -21.63 -2.67
CA VAL A 129 -2.96 -20.22 -2.54
C VAL A 129 -4.45 -20.17 -2.25
N THR A 130 -4.81 -19.60 -1.10
CA THR A 130 -6.21 -19.37 -0.74
C THR A 130 -6.50 -17.88 -0.86
N CYS A 131 -7.42 -17.53 -1.75
CA CYS A 131 -7.86 -16.17 -2.05
C CYS A 131 -9.27 -15.95 -1.49
N VAL A 132 -9.48 -14.87 -0.75
CA VAL A 132 -10.74 -14.56 -0.06
C VAL A 132 -11.10 -13.10 -0.25
N ILE A 133 -12.36 -12.82 -0.56
CA ILE A 133 -12.95 -11.48 -0.45
C ILE A 133 -13.94 -11.53 0.70
N GLN A 134 -13.71 -10.68 1.72
CA GLN A 134 -14.62 -10.57 2.86
C GLN A 134 -15.80 -9.68 2.52
N ASP A 135 -16.97 -10.03 3.02
CA ASP A 135 -18.15 -9.16 3.00
C ASP A 135 -18.02 -8.12 4.12
N GLU A 136 -18.05 -6.83 3.79
CA GLU A 136 -17.95 -5.74 4.77
C GLU A 136 -19.08 -5.74 5.82
N ASN A 137 -20.20 -6.39 5.52
CA ASN A 137 -21.40 -6.39 6.39
C ASN A 137 -21.65 -7.72 7.10
N GLN A 138 -20.88 -8.76 6.80
CA GLN A 138 -21.06 -10.10 7.37
C GLN A 138 -19.70 -10.71 7.71
N ASP A 139 -19.66 -11.47 8.79
CA ASP A 139 -18.47 -12.23 9.22
C ASP A 139 -18.26 -13.49 8.35
N THR A 140 -18.60 -13.37 7.04
CA THR A 140 -18.56 -14.46 6.05
C THR A 140 -17.79 -14.04 4.82
N ASP A 141 -17.16 -15.00 4.14
CA ASP A 141 -16.48 -14.77 2.89
C ASP A 141 -17.52 -14.61 1.77
N ALA A 142 -17.50 -13.47 1.08
CA ALA A 142 -18.28 -13.27 -0.15
C ALA A 142 -17.73 -14.12 -1.31
N PHE A 143 -16.45 -14.42 -1.28
CA PHE A 143 -15.77 -15.24 -2.28
C PHE A 143 -14.58 -15.97 -1.66
N ARG A 144 -14.42 -17.24 -2.01
CA ARG A 144 -13.25 -18.06 -1.65
C ARG A 144 -12.80 -18.89 -2.86
N LEU A 145 -11.53 -18.77 -3.23
CA LEU A 145 -10.90 -19.53 -4.30
C LEU A 145 -9.61 -20.16 -3.77
N GLN A 146 -9.40 -21.43 -4.05
CA GLN A 146 -8.20 -22.15 -3.68
C GLN A 146 -7.54 -22.73 -4.92
N LEU A 147 -6.25 -22.47 -5.09
CA LEU A 147 -5.46 -22.87 -6.24
C LEU A 147 -4.17 -23.55 -5.77
N THR A 148 -3.76 -24.61 -6.49
CA THR A 148 -2.48 -25.29 -6.24
C THR A 148 -1.47 -24.85 -7.29
N MET A 149 -0.31 -24.36 -6.83
CA MET A 149 0.78 -23.86 -7.66
C MET A 149 2.02 -24.75 -7.53
N PRO A 150 2.78 -24.97 -8.61
CA PRO A 150 3.94 -25.87 -8.60
C PRO A 150 5.13 -25.27 -7.82
N ASP A 151 5.21 -23.96 -7.72
CA ASP A 151 6.35 -23.26 -7.12
C ASP A 151 5.96 -22.00 -6.37
N ALA A 152 6.87 -21.52 -5.52
CA ALA A 152 6.66 -20.35 -4.67
C ALA A 152 6.55 -19.04 -5.46
N LEU A 153 7.22 -18.91 -6.61
CA LEU A 153 7.20 -17.69 -7.43
C LEU A 153 5.79 -17.51 -8.02
N THR A 154 5.26 -18.56 -8.64
CA THR A 154 3.90 -18.56 -9.19
C THR A 154 2.84 -18.32 -8.10
N ALA A 155 3.00 -18.95 -6.93
CA ALA A 155 2.11 -18.73 -5.79
C ALA A 155 2.11 -17.25 -5.34
N ASN A 156 3.28 -16.63 -5.25
CA ASN A 156 3.40 -15.20 -4.90
C ASN A 156 2.81 -14.28 -5.98
N LEU A 157 2.97 -14.62 -7.27
CA LEU A 157 2.33 -13.87 -8.36
C LEU A 157 0.81 -13.91 -8.22
N VAL A 158 0.22 -15.10 -8.05
CA VAL A 158 -1.22 -15.26 -7.86
C VAL A 158 -1.71 -14.47 -6.66
N ARG A 159 -1.05 -14.60 -5.50
CA ARG A 159 -1.38 -13.84 -4.30
C ARG A 159 -1.40 -12.34 -4.55
N ASN A 160 -0.33 -11.81 -5.13
CA ASN A 160 -0.18 -10.37 -5.35
C ASN A 160 -1.20 -9.84 -6.38
N GLN A 161 -1.44 -10.58 -7.46
CA GLN A 161 -2.47 -10.24 -8.44
C GLN A 161 -3.87 -10.24 -7.83
N PHE A 162 -4.18 -11.24 -6.98
CA PHE A 162 -5.46 -11.28 -6.31
C PHE A 162 -5.65 -10.11 -5.33
N ILE A 163 -4.65 -9.79 -4.50
CA ILE A 163 -4.71 -8.62 -3.62
C ILE A 163 -4.96 -7.34 -4.43
N ALA A 164 -4.26 -7.18 -5.55
CA ALA A 164 -4.38 -5.98 -6.38
C ALA A 164 -5.73 -5.85 -7.11
N ARG A 165 -6.30 -6.99 -7.55
CA ARG A 165 -7.41 -7.04 -8.52
C ARG A 165 -8.51 -8.03 -8.16
N GLY A 166 -8.66 -8.41 -6.89
CA GLY A 166 -9.60 -9.45 -6.44
C GLY A 166 -11.04 -9.21 -6.90
N SER A 167 -11.53 -7.99 -6.78
CA SER A 167 -12.88 -7.63 -7.21
C SER A 167 -13.09 -7.78 -8.73
N GLU A 168 -12.08 -7.45 -9.56
CA GLU A 168 -12.13 -7.64 -11.02
C GLU A 168 -12.13 -9.13 -11.38
N ILE A 169 -11.29 -9.93 -10.70
CA ILE A 169 -11.21 -11.37 -10.87
C ILE A 169 -12.55 -12.02 -10.51
N TYR A 170 -13.15 -11.63 -9.39
CA TYR A 170 -14.45 -12.11 -8.96
C TYR A 170 -15.55 -11.77 -9.97
N ALA A 171 -15.63 -10.52 -10.42
CA ALA A 171 -16.61 -10.09 -11.43
C ALA A 171 -16.44 -10.85 -12.76
N GLY A 172 -15.18 -11.04 -13.20
CA GLY A 172 -14.87 -11.83 -14.40
C GLY A 172 -15.29 -13.29 -14.27
N LEU A 173 -15.05 -13.90 -13.11
CA LEU A 173 -15.46 -15.27 -12.83
C LEU A 173 -16.99 -15.40 -12.81
N LEU A 174 -17.71 -14.49 -12.16
CA LEU A 174 -19.17 -14.47 -12.17
C LEU A 174 -19.71 -14.35 -13.60
N THR A 175 -19.16 -13.45 -14.40
CA THR A 175 -19.55 -13.28 -15.80
C THR A 175 -19.34 -14.58 -16.59
N ALA A 176 -18.22 -15.26 -16.39
CA ALA A 176 -17.92 -16.52 -17.06
C ALA A 176 -18.86 -17.66 -16.65
N LEU A 177 -19.20 -17.74 -15.35
CA LEU A 177 -20.07 -18.80 -14.81
C LEU A 177 -21.56 -18.56 -15.07
N THR A 178 -21.98 -17.31 -15.26
CA THR A 178 -23.40 -16.97 -15.53
C THR A 178 -23.71 -16.82 -17.00
N ARG A 179 -22.71 -16.88 -17.87
CA ARG A 179 -22.92 -16.85 -19.33
C ARG A 179 -23.80 -18.05 -19.75
N PRO A 180 -24.87 -17.84 -20.54
CA PRO A 180 -25.64 -18.94 -21.07
C PRO A 180 -24.78 -19.91 -21.87
N LEU A 181 -24.98 -21.21 -21.64
CA LEU A 181 -24.31 -22.27 -22.45
C LEU A 181 -24.83 -22.23 -23.88
N THR A 182 -23.93 -22.32 -24.83
CA THR A 182 -24.28 -22.58 -26.23
C THR A 182 -24.76 -24.02 -26.38
N ASP A 183 -25.47 -24.35 -27.48
CA ASP A 183 -25.98 -25.69 -27.70
C ASP A 183 -24.87 -26.76 -27.74
N ALA A 184 -23.65 -26.40 -28.16
CA ALA A 184 -22.48 -27.27 -28.15
C ALA A 184 -21.88 -27.52 -26.76
N GLU A 185 -22.14 -26.61 -25.79
CA GLU A 185 -21.64 -26.69 -24.41
C GLU A 185 -22.66 -27.36 -23.46
N ARG A 186 -23.91 -27.59 -23.91
CA ARG A 186 -24.94 -28.21 -23.07
C ARG A 186 -24.67 -29.69 -22.90
N PRO A 187 -24.80 -30.24 -21.69
CA PRO A 187 -24.74 -31.69 -21.51
C PRO A 187 -25.88 -32.37 -22.29
N PRO A 188 -25.66 -33.57 -22.84
CA PRO A 188 -26.73 -34.31 -23.49
C PRO A 188 -27.85 -34.65 -22.49
N GLU A 189 -29.11 -34.62 -22.97
CA GLU A 189 -30.28 -34.97 -22.14
C GLU A 189 -30.08 -36.36 -21.55
N GLY A 190 -30.15 -36.47 -20.21
CA GLY A 190 -29.99 -37.72 -19.48
C GLY A 190 -28.58 -38.04 -18.95
N ALA A 191 -27.66 -37.07 -18.96
CA ALA A 191 -26.28 -37.22 -18.45
C ALA A 191 -26.13 -37.02 -16.92
N LEU A 192 -27.21 -36.88 -16.15
CA LEU A 192 -27.25 -36.77 -14.67
C LEU A 192 -28.06 -37.91 -14.08
#